data_54f8c9c590d243d1e9f808cc8dafa1eb
#
_entry.id   54f8c9c590d243d1e9f808cc8dafa1eb
#
_cell.length_a   1.000
_cell.length_b   1.000
_cell.length_c   1.000
_cell.angle_alpha   90.00
_cell.angle_beta   90.00
_cell.angle_gamma   90.00
#
_symmetry.space_group_name_H-M   'P 1'
#
loop_
_entity.id
_entity.type
_entity.pdbx_description
1 polymer ?
#
loop_
_entity_poly.entity_id
_entity_poly.type
_entity_poly.pdbx_seq_one_letter_code
_entity_poly.pdbx_strand_id
1 'polypeptide(L)'
;VIIGAHYDHIGYDPMLEGDQIYNGADDNASGVQAVLQVARAFLATGEQPERTVIFAFWDGEEKGLLGSRYFAMNYPDIKKVKAYLNYDMIGRNSREDQPDYFVYFYTAAHQAFGDWLKKDIEDYRLQLSPDYRAWDNPVGGSDNGTFAKLGIPIIWYHTDAHPDYHLPGDETQKINWLKIVDITKASF
;
A
#
# COMPACT_ATOMS: atom_id res chain seq x y z
N VAL A 1 -7.22 -5.95 -12.54
CA VAL A 1 -6.26 -5.59 -11.49
C VAL A 1 -6.97 -4.75 -10.45
N ILE A 2 -6.63 -4.94 -9.18
CA ILE A 2 -7.11 -4.09 -8.09
C ILE A 2 -5.91 -3.35 -7.50
N ILE A 3 -6.08 -2.06 -7.25
CA ILE A 3 -5.10 -1.18 -6.60
C ILE A 3 -5.81 -0.61 -5.38
N GLY A 4 -5.29 -0.85 -4.18
CA GLY A 4 -6.02 -0.51 -2.97
C GLY A 4 -5.18 -0.07 -1.79
N ALA A 5 -5.86 0.59 -0.86
CA ALA A 5 -5.39 0.98 0.46
C ALA A 5 -6.58 1.03 1.41
N HIS A 6 -6.39 0.76 2.70
CA HIS A 6 -7.44 1.04 3.67
C HIS A 6 -7.47 2.53 4.04
N TYR A 7 -8.61 3.02 4.46
CA TYR A 7 -8.80 4.43 4.83
C TYR A 7 -9.26 4.62 6.27
N ASP A 8 -9.60 3.54 6.96
CA ASP A 8 -9.87 3.56 8.40
C ASP A 8 -8.57 3.63 9.20
N HIS A 9 -8.68 4.04 10.44
CA HIS A 9 -7.63 3.98 11.44
C HIS A 9 -8.26 3.82 12.83
N ILE A 10 -7.46 3.82 13.89
CA ILE A 10 -7.88 3.53 15.28
C ILE A 10 -8.92 4.52 15.79
N GLY A 11 -8.81 5.80 15.42
CA GLY A 11 -9.81 6.82 15.73
C GLY A 11 -9.49 7.67 16.96
N TYR A 12 -10.22 7.52 18.04
CA TYR A 12 -10.15 8.38 19.22
C TYR A 12 -10.16 7.55 20.51
N ASP A 13 -9.26 7.85 21.45
CA ASP A 13 -9.22 7.25 22.78
C ASP A 13 -9.28 8.33 23.87
N PRO A 14 -10.43 8.51 24.53
CA PRO A 14 -10.60 9.50 25.59
C PRO A 14 -9.83 9.21 26.88
N MET A 15 -9.19 8.04 26.98
CA MET A 15 -8.41 7.66 28.16
C MET A 15 -6.96 8.12 28.07
N LEU A 16 -6.51 8.58 26.90
CA LEU A 16 -5.16 9.11 26.74
C LEU A 16 -5.05 10.52 27.34
N GLU A 17 -3.90 10.80 27.92
CA GLU A 17 -3.51 12.16 28.31
C GLU A 17 -2.88 12.87 27.09
N GLY A 18 -3.23 14.15 26.89
CA GLY A 18 -2.71 14.96 25.79
C GLY A 18 -3.46 14.73 24.48
N ASP A 19 -2.77 14.32 23.43
CA ASP A 19 -3.38 14.03 22.15
C ASP A 19 -4.12 12.67 22.18
N GLN A 20 -5.40 12.70 21.90
CA GLN A 20 -6.32 11.58 21.99
C GLN A 20 -6.76 11.08 20.60
N ILE A 21 -6.27 11.71 19.53
CA ILE A 21 -6.67 11.41 18.16
C ILE A 21 -5.56 10.63 17.46
N TYR A 22 -5.89 9.46 16.94
CA TYR A 22 -5.01 8.68 16.10
C TYR A 22 -5.19 9.17 14.66
N ASN A 23 -4.27 10.02 14.20
CA ASN A 23 -4.40 10.72 12.92
C ASN A 23 -4.18 9.81 11.70
N GLY A 24 -3.32 8.79 11.82
CA GLY A 24 -3.09 7.82 10.75
C GLY A 24 -2.51 8.43 9.48
N ALA A 25 -1.54 9.34 9.61
CA ALA A 25 -0.96 10.03 8.46
C ALA A 25 -0.17 9.08 7.55
N ASP A 26 0.58 8.16 8.14
CA ASP A 26 1.22 7.08 7.40
C ASP A 26 0.31 5.85 7.32
N ASP A 27 -0.35 5.51 8.41
CA ASP A 27 -1.25 4.37 8.55
C ASP A 27 -2.75 4.81 8.55
N ASN A 28 -3.50 4.94 7.40
CA ASN A 28 -2.91 4.70 6.10
C ASN A 28 -3.33 5.78 5.08
N ALA A 29 -3.31 7.07 5.50
CA ALA A 29 -3.59 8.16 4.57
C ALA A 29 -2.51 8.24 3.47
N SER A 30 -1.27 7.81 3.75
CA SER A 30 -0.20 7.74 2.76
C SER A 30 -0.55 6.79 1.60
N GLY A 31 -1.05 5.60 1.90
CA GLY A 31 -1.52 4.64 0.89
C GLY A 31 -2.74 5.13 0.12
N VAL A 32 -3.73 5.72 0.81
CA VAL A 32 -4.90 6.34 0.16
C VAL A 32 -4.47 7.39 -0.86
N GLN A 33 -3.50 8.26 -0.49
CA GLN A 33 -2.97 9.28 -1.38
C GLN A 33 -2.32 8.66 -2.63
N ALA A 34 -1.55 7.58 -2.50
CA ALA A 34 -0.95 6.89 -3.63
C ALA A 34 -2.01 6.35 -4.59
N VAL A 35 -3.02 5.62 -4.09
CA VAL A 35 -4.11 5.08 -4.90
C VAL A 35 -4.84 6.19 -5.68
N LEU A 36 -5.11 7.33 -5.02
CA LEU A 36 -5.73 8.49 -5.68
C LEU A 36 -4.85 9.08 -6.78
N GLN A 37 -3.53 9.18 -6.58
CA GLN A 37 -2.62 9.72 -7.59
C GLN A 37 -2.45 8.76 -8.77
N VAL A 38 -2.37 7.45 -8.54
CA VAL A 38 -2.36 6.45 -9.61
C VAL A 38 -3.65 6.53 -10.44
N ALA A 39 -4.82 6.65 -9.79
CA ALA A 39 -6.08 6.83 -10.49
C ALA A 39 -6.10 8.11 -11.36
N ARG A 40 -5.58 9.21 -10.83
CA ARG A 40 -5.44 10.48 -11.59
C ARG A 40 -4.47 10.35 -12.75
N ALA A 41 -3.37 9.61 -12.59
CA ALA A 41 -2.42 9.36 -13.66
C ALA A 41 -3.08 8.58 -14.80
N PHE A 42 -3.82 7.51 -14.52
CA PHE A 42 -4.60 6.79 -15.55
C PHE A 42 -5.56 7.70 -16.30
N LEU A 43 -6.27 8.59 -15.61
CA LEU A 43 -7.17 9.56 -16.27
C LEU A 43 -6.40 10.58 -17.11
N ALA A 44 -5.22 10.98 -16.69
CA ALA A 44 -4.42 11.99 -17.39
C ALA A 44 -3.77 11.48 -18.68
N THR A 45 -3.49 10.16 -18.80
CA THR A 45 -2.98 9.58 -20.05
C THR A 45 -4.02 9.62 -21.18
N GLY A 46 -5.30 9.61 -20.84
CA GLY A 46 -6.40 9.46 -21.82
C GLY A 46 -6.45 8.09 -22.50
N GLU A 47 -5.58 7.18 -22.13
CA GLU A 47 -5.53 5.82 -22.66
C GLU A 47 -6.41 4.88 -21.84
N GLN A 48 -7.04 3.92 -22.53
CA GLN A 48 -7.76 2.85 -21.84
C GLN A 48 -6.79 1.71 -21.54
N PRO A 49 -6.70 1.28 -20.27
CA PRO A 49 -5.90 0.11 -19.94
C PRO A 49 -6.51 -1.15 -20.59
N GLU A 50 -5.66 -2.08 -21.01
CA GLU A 50 -6.09 -3.36 -21.60
C GLU A 50 -6.97 -4.20 -20.67
N ARG A 51 -6.90 -3.95 -19.38
CA ARG A 51 -7.66 -4.65 -18.33
C ARG A 51 -8.38 -3.65 -17.44
N THR A 52 -9.54 -4.04 -16.95
CA THR A 52 -10.24 -3.26 -15.91
C THR A 52 -9.31 -3.07 -14.70
N VAL A 53 -9.15 -1.82 -14.29
CA VAL A 53 -8.47 -1.42 -13.06
C VAL A 53 -9.55 -0.97 -12.08
N ILE A 54 -9.51 -1.52 -10.87
CA ILE A 54 -10.38 -1.16 -9.76
C ILE A 54 -9.52 -0.43 -8.74
N PHE A 55 -9.85 0.82 -8.45
CA PHE A 55 -9.27 1.56 -7.34
C PHE A 55 -10.17 1.35 -6.12
N ALA A 56 -9.61 0.81 -5.06
CA ALA A 56 -10.36 0.37 -3.90
C ALA A 56 -9.87 1.05 -2.62
N PHE A 57 -10.81 1.49 -1.81
CA PHE A 57 -10.54 2.03 -0.48
C PHE A 57 -11.29 1.17 0.52
N TRP A 58 -10.53 0.47 1.38
CA TRP A 58 -11.09 -0.50 2.30
C TRP A 58 -11.40 0.14 3.64
N ASP A 59 -12.51 -0.25 4.24
CA ASP A 59 -12.88 0.08 5.60
C ASP A 59 -12.68 -1.11 6.52
N GLY A 60 -12.38 -0.86 7.79
CA GLY A 60 -12.26 -1.87 8.82
C GLY A 60 -11.04 -2.79 8.64
N GLU A 61 -9.96 -2.31 8.07
CA GLU A 61 -8.67 -3.02 8.04
C GLU A 61 -8.20 -3.29 9.46
N GLU A 62 -8.18 -2.26 10.30
CA GLU A 62 -7.80 -2.25 11.71
C GLU A 62 -8.68 -3.16 12.61
N LYS A 63 -9.84 -3.53 12.10
CA LYS A 63 -10.77 -4.47 12.74
C LYS A 63 -10.72 -5.88 12.13
N GLY A 64 -9.68 -6.17 11.37
CA GLY A 64 -9.42 -7.48 10.80
C GLY A 64 -9.80 -7.61 9.33
N LEU A 65 -9.44 -6.63 8.49
CA LEU A 65 -9.59 -6.65 7.03
C LEU A 65 -11.05 -6.77 6.57
N LEU A 66 -11.98 -6.09 7.25
CA LEU A 66 -13.41 -6.31 7.03
C LEU A 66 -13.84 -5.96 5.60
N GLY A 67 -13.42 -4.81 5.08
CA GLY A 67 -13.80 -4.33 3.76
C GLY A 67 -13.26 -5.18 2.64
N SER A 68 -11.96 -5.47 2.64
CA SER A 68 -11.35 -6.30 1.60
C SER A 68 -11.88 -7.73 1.62
N ARG A 69 -12.12 -8.31 2.80
CA ARG A 69 -12.75 -9.63 2.94
C ARG A 69 -14.17 -9.66 2.41
N TYR A 70 -14.97 -8.65 2.78
CA TYR A 70 -16.34 -8.54 2.26
C TYR A 70 -16.35 -8.44 0.73
N PHE A 71 -15.50 -7.58 0.16
CA PHE A 71 -15.36 -7.47 -1.28
C PHE A 71 -14.97 -8.82 -1.90
N ALA A 72 -13.92 -9.45 -1.39
CA ALA A 72 -13.42 -10.72 -1.93
C ALA A 72 -14.45 -11.85 -1.90
N MET A 73 -15.32 -11.86 -0.88
CA MET A 73 -16.39 -12.85 -0.74
C MET A 73 -17.60 -12.59 -1.64
N ASN A 74 -17.84 -11.33 -2.01
CA ASN A 74 -19.08 -10.93 -2.71
C ASN A 74 -18.85 -10.47 -4.14
N TYR A 75 -17.61 -10.17 -4.56
CA TYR A 75 -17.33 -9.73 -5.92
C TYR A 75 -17.45 -10.93 -6.89
N PRO A 76 -18.43 -10.93 -7.81
CA PRO A 76 -18.74 -12.11 -8.64
C PRO A 76 -17.57 -12.52 -9.54
N ASP A 77 -16.74 -11.57 -9.92
CA ASP A 77 -15.61 -11.78 -10.83
C ASP A 77 -14.24 -11.90 -10.10
N ILE A 78 -14.25 -12.21 -8.80
CA ILE A 78 -13.01 -12.31 -8.01
C ILE A 78 -11.96 -13.24 -8.64
N LYS A 79 -12.39 -14.34 -9.26
CA LYS A 79 -11.50 -15.30 -9.96
C LYS A 79 -10.86 -14.73 -11.23
N LYS A 80 -11.38 -13.63 -11.75
CA LYS A 80 -10.80 -12.94 -12.92
C LYS A 80 -9.74 -11.91 -12.53
N VAL A 81 -9.62 -11.59 -11.24
CA VAL A 81 -8.60 -10.66 -10.74
C VAL A 81 -7.22 -11.26 -10.99
N LYS A 82 -6.35 -10.48 -11.63
CA LYS A 82 -5.01 -10.93 -12.05
C LYS A 82 -3.90 -10.55 -11.08
N ALA A 83 -4.09 -9.46 -10.35
CA ALA A 83 -3.18 -9.02 -9.30
C ALA A 83 -3.89 -8.02 -8.36
N TYR A 84 -3.37 -7.93 -7.14
CA TYR A 84 -3.73 -6.90 -6.18
C TYR A 84 -2.47 -6.13 -5.76
N LEU A 85 -2.50 -4.81 -5.89
CA LEU A 85 -1.47 -3.91 -5.41
C LEU A 85 -1.96 -3.24 -4.13
N ASN A 86 -1.24 -3.41 -3.05
CA ASN A 86 -1.53 -2.86 -1.74
C ASN A 86 -0.57 -1.72 -1.41
N TYR A 87 -1.12 -0.62 -0.92
CA TYR A 87 -0.33 0.47 -0.34
C TYR A 87 -0.74 0.60 1.12
N ASP A 88 0.23 0.40 1.99
CA ASP A 88 -0.04 0.47 3.42
C ASP A 88 1.24 0.88 4.13
N MET A 89 1.20 2.09 4.72
CA MET A 89 2.32 2.75 5.37
C MET A 89 3.51 2.94 4.41
N ILE A 90 3.42 3.92 3.53
CA ILE A 90 4.45 4.19 2.50
C ILE A 90 5.16 5.54 2.68
N GLY A 91 4.85 6.28 3.73
CA GLY A 91 5.29 7.67 3.91
C GLY A 91 6.32 7.89 5.02
N ARG A 92 6.62 6.92 5.88
CA ARG A 92 7.56 7.13 6.99
C ARG A 92 8.93 6.51 6.71
N ASN A 93 9.92 6.99 7.46
CA ASN A 93 11.24 6.39 7.48
C ASN A 93 11.34 5.47 8.71
N SER A 94 11.34 4.15 8.50
CA SER A 94 11.64 3.18 9.57
C SER A 94 13.12 3.17 9.94
N ARG A 95 13.96 3.69 9.03
CA ARG A 95 15.40 3.87 9.20
C ARG A 95 15.74 5.31 8.89
N GLU A 96 16.09 6.11 9.88
CA GLU A 96 16.34 7.55 9.72
C GLU A 96 17.56 7.85 8.82
N ASP A 97 18.55 6.99 8.83
CA ASP A 97 19.77 7.06 8.00
C ASP A 97 19.56 6.58 6.56
N GLN A 98 18.41 6.02 6.25
CA GLN A 98 18.04 5.48 4.94
C GLN A 98 16.66 6.00 4.51
N PRO A 99 16.53 7.29 4.16
CA PRO A 99 15.23 7.90 3.88
C PRO A 99 14.55 7.36 2.62
N ASP A 100 15.28 6.72 1.74
CA ASP A 100 14.83 6.08 0.49
C ASP A 100 14.49 4.59 0.67
N TYR A 101 14.79 4.01 1.85
CA TYR A 101 14.44 2.63 2.16
C TYR A 101 12.93 2.40 2.21
N PHE A 102 12.49 1.30 1.59
CA PHE A 102 11.14 0.76 1.72
C PHE A 102 11.14 -0.76 1.50
N VAL A 103 10.06 -1.41 1.86
CA VAL A 103 9.87 -2.85 1.70
C VAL A 103 8.93 -3.12 0.53
N TYR A 104 9.33 -4.03 -0.33
CA TYR A 104 8.57 -4.46 -1.49
C TYR A 104 8.27 -5.94 -1.39
N PHE A 105 7.07 -6.26 -0.88
CA PHE A 105 6.59 -7.63 -0.87
C PHE A 105 5.93 -7.99 -2.19
N TYR A 106 6.17 -9.19 -2.67
CA TYR A 106 5.48 -9.70 -3.86
C TYR A 106 5.40 -11.22 -3.83
N THR A 107 4.42 -11.77 -4.56
CA THR A 107 4.24 -13.21 -4.71
C THR A 107 5.45 -13.82 -5.42
N ALA A 108 6.17 -14.72 -4.75
CA ALA A 108 7.45 -15.27 -5.21
C ALA A 108 7.36 -16.01 -6.55
N ALA A 109 6.23 -16.64 -6.85
CA ALA A 109 5.99 -17.27 -8.16
C ALA A 109 5.97 -16.28 -9.34
N HIS A 110 5.94 -14.96 -9.07
CA HIS A 110 5.90 -13.89 -10.07
C HIS A 110 7.14 -12.99 -9.98
N GLN A 111 8.31 -13.54 -10.28
CA GLN A 111 9.61 -12.84 -10.23
C GLN A 111 9.62 -11.55 -11.06
N ALA A 112 8.86 -11.50 -12.16
CA ALA A 112 8.69 -10.32 -12.97
C ALA A 112 8.28 -9.06 -12.18
N PHE A 113 7.56 -9.20 -11.05
CA PHE A 113 7.19 -8.06 -10.22
C PHE A 113 8.41 -7.35 -9.64
N GLY A 114 9.40 -8.11 -9.17
CA GLY A 114 10.66 -7.54 -8.70
C GLY A 114 11.49 -6.93 -9.83
N ASP A 115 11.48 -7.57 -11.01
CA ASP A 115 12.26 -7.08 -12.17
C ASP A 115 11.65 -5.78 -12.73
N TRP A 116 10.33 -5.67 -12.76
CA TRP A 116 9.65 -4.43 -13.16
C TRP A 116 10.03 -3.26 -12.24
N LEU A 117 9.92 -3.44 -10.93
CA LEU A 117 10.31 -2.38 -9.99
C LEU A 117 11.77 -1.94 -10.17
N LYS A 118 12.71 -2.89 -10.34
CA LYS A 118 14.12 -2.56 -10.61
C LYS A 118 14.27 -1.69 -11.85
N LYS A 119 13.59 -2.11 -12.93
CA LYS A 119 13.61 -1.38 -14.19
C LYS A 119 13.03 0.01 -14.05
N ASP A 120 11.91 0.17 -13.34
CA ASP A 120 11.26 1.45 -13.15
C ASP A 120 12.11 2.41 -12.31
N ILE A 121 12.77 1.90 -11.26
CA ILE A 121 13.72 2.69 -10.47
C ILE A 121 14.86 3.23 -11.36
N GLU A 122 15.42 2.40 -12.25
CA GLU A 122 16.49 2.79 -13.16
C GLU A 122 16.00 3.76 -14.24
N ASP A 123 14.92 3.42 -14.94
CA ASP A 123 14.40 4.18 -16.08
C ASP A 123 13.94 5.59 -15.66
N TYR A 124 13.28 5.69 -14.51
CA TYR A 124 12.73 6.95 -14.01
C TYR A 124 13.64 7.62 -12.97
N ARG A 125 14.79 7.04 -12.65
CA ARG A 125 15.78 7.57 -11.69
C ARG A 125 15.17 7.88 -10.34
N LEU A 126 14.33 6.95 -9.85
CA LEU A 126 13.64 7.12 -8.58
C LEU A 126 14.60 6.98 -7.41
N GLN A 127 14.41 7.78 -6.39
CA GLN A 127 15.22 7.73 -5.15
C GLN A 127 14.62 6.70 -4.19
N LEU A 128 14.76 5.43 -4.55
CA LEU A 128 14.20 4.29 -3.82
C LEU A 128 15.25 3.20 -3.61
N SER A 129 15.29 2.66 -2.40
CA SER A 129 16.16 1.55 -2.00
C SER A 129 15.30 0.40 -1.45
N PRO A 130 14.73 -0.45 -2.34
CA PRO A 130 13.80 -1.48 -1.93
C PRO A 130 14.49 -2.68 -1.27
N ASP A 131 13.91 -3.15 -0.17
CA ASP A 131 14.12 -4.48 0.37
C ASP A 131 13.10 -5.44 -0.28
N TYR A 132 13.59 -6.23 -1.24
CA TYR A 132 12.74 -7.16 -1.99
C TYR A 132 12.43 -8.41 -1.17
N ARG A 133 11.16 -8.61 -0.84
CA ARG A 133 10.66 -9.77 -0.07
C ARG A 133 9.69 -10.59 -0.91
N ALA A 134 10.24 -11.57 -1.63
CA ALA A 134 9.44 -12.54 -2.37
C ALA A 134 8.84 -13.59 -1.41
N TRP A 135 7.53 -13.82 -1.46
CA TRP A 135 6.84 -14.73 -0.57
C TRP A 135 5.88 -15.67 -1.30
N ASP A 136 5.95 -16.98 -1.01
CA ASP A 136 5.03 -18.00 -1.56
C ASP A 136 3.79 -18.21 -0.69
N ASN A 137 3.91 -18.01 0.61
CA ASN A 137 2.78 -18.07 1.51
C ASN A 137 1.98 -16.76 1.46
N PRO A 138 0.66 -16.82 1.71
CA PRO A 138 -0.15 -15.60 1.80
C PRO A 138 0.46 -14.66 2.81
N VAL A 139 0.97 -13.53 2.32
CA VAL A 139 1.54 -12.49 3.17
C VAL A 139 0.40 -11.86 3.95
N GLY A 140 0.41 -12.02 5.26
CA GLY A 140 -0.48 -11.32 6.17
C GLY A 140 -0.01 -9.89 6.44
N GLY A 141 -0.69 -9.22 7.35
CA GLY A 141 -0.28 -7.90 7.86
C GLY A 141 -1.06 -6.73 7.29
N SER A 142 -1.78 -6.90 6.19
CA SER A 142 -2.65 -5.90 5.58
C SER A 142 -3.64 -6.56 4.59
N ASP A 143 -4.41 -5.78 3.85
CA ASP A 143 -5.43 -6.23 2.89
C ASP A 143 -4.91 -7.17 1.80
N ASN A 144 -3.60 -7.10 1.48
CA ASN A 144 -2.96 -8.06 0.58
C ASN A 144 -3.18 -9.51 1.03
N GLY A 145 -3.26 -9.78 2.33
CA GLY A 145 -3.49 -11.11 2.88
C GLY A 145 -4.84 -11.71 2.46
N THR A 146 -5.85 -10.88 2.27
CA THR A 146 -7.17 -11.32 1.77
C THR A 146 -7.05 -11.89 0.35
N PHE A 147 -6.38 -11.20 -0.54
CA PHE A 147 -6.25 -11.61 -1.95
C PHE A 147 -5.23 -12.75 -2.12
N ALA A 148 -4.12 -12.69 -1.40
CA ALA A 148 -3.11 -13.76 -1.42
C ALA A 148 -3.68 -15.13 -1.01
N LYS A 149 -4.57 -15.18 -0.01
CA LYS A 149 -5.28 -16.41 0.41
C LYS A 149 -6.17 -17.01 -0.69
N LEU A 150 -6.60 -16.21 -1.65
CA LEU A 150 -7.36 -16.64 -2.82
C LEU A 150 -6.48 -17.05 -4.00
N GLY A 151 -5.15 -17.06 -3.82
CA GLY A 151 -4.19 -17.34 -4.88
C GLY A 151 -4.05 -16.21 -5.90
N ILE A 152 -4.49 -15.00 -5.56
CA ILE A 152 -4.31 -13.81 -6.39
C ILE A 152 -2.91 -13.26 -6.11
N PRO A 153 -2.07 -13.07 -7.16
CA PRO A 153 -0.76 -12.47 -6.99
C PRO A 153 -0.84 -11.08 -6.37
N ILE A 154 0.06 -10.78 -5.44
CA ILE A 154 0.08 -9.48 -4.74
C ILE A 154 1.41 -8.76 -4.94
N ILE A 155 1.33 -7.44 -4.86
CA ILE A 155 2.43 -6.54 -4.55
C ILE A 155 1.98 -5.73 -3.32
N TRP A 156 2.88 -5.54 -2.35
CA TRP A 156 2.61 -4.68 -1.21
C TRP A 156 3.78 -3.73 -1.00
N TYR A 157 3.52 -2.44 -1.16
CA TYR A 157 4.43 -1.34 -0.86
C TYR A 157 4.27 -0.96 0.62
N HIS A 158 5.38 -0.97 1.35
CA HIS A 158 5.40 -0.75 2.80
C HIS A 158 6.74 -0.14 3.22
N THR A 159 6.81 0.54 4.34
CA THR A 159 8.07 1.13 4.83
C THR A 159 8.57 0.56 6.16
N ASP A 160 8.03 -0.57 6.59
CA ASP A 160 8.16 -1.11 7.96
C ASP A 160 7.55 -0.17 9.02
N ALA A 161 7.44 -0.67 10.25
CA ALA A 161 6.90 0.09 11.36
C ALA A 161 7.86 1.22 11.79
N HIS A 162 7.28 2.28 12.30
CA HIS A 162 7.96 3.43 12.88
C HIS A 162 7.50 3.65 14.33
N PRO A 163 8.21 4.47 15.14
CA PRO A 163 7.89 4.64 16.57
C PRO A 163 6.48 5.16 16.88
N ASP A 164 5.84 5.83 15.92
CA ASP A 164 4.48 6.37 16.08
C ASP A 164 3.38 5.44 15.56
N TYR A 165 3.72 4.23 15.11
CA TYR A 165 2.74 3.26 14.61
C TYR A 165 1.67 2.97 15.66
N HIS A 166 0.40 3.11 15.29
CA HIS A 166 -0.75 2.97 16.18
C HIS A 166 -0.72 3.90 17.40
N LEU A 167 -0.13 5.09 17.23
CA LEU A 167 -0.09 6.14 18.24
C LEU A 167 -0.58 7.49 17.66
N PRO A 168 -1.05 8.43 18.51
CA PRO A 168 -1.45 9.77 18.05
C PRO A 168 -0.36 10.53 17.30
N GLY A 169 0.90 10.20 17.55
CA GLY A 169 2.06 10.81 16.92
C GLY A 169 2.28 10.46 15.43
N ASP A 170 1.43 9.67 14.80
CA ASP A 170 1.46 9.44 13.35
C ASP A 170 0.85 10.62 12.60
N GLU A 171 1.67 11.64 12.41
CA GLU A 171 1.32 12.98 11.98
C GLU A 171 1.89 13.34 10.61
N THR A 172 1.17 14.20 9.88
CA THR A 172 1.55 14.63 8.52
C THR A 172 2.91 15.32 8.43
N GLN A 173 3.35 16.00 9.50
CA GLN A 173 4.64 16.68 9.56
C GLN A 173 5.83 15.74 9.50
N LYS A 174 5.61 14.45 9.80
CA LYS A 174 6.64 13.42 9.83
C LYS A 174 6.72 12.62 8.53
N ILE A 175 5.86 12.90 7.57
CA ILE A 175 5.79 12.20 6.29
C ILE A 175 6.93 12.57 5.37
N ASN A 176 7.60 11.58 4.80
CA ASN A 176 8.54 11.72 3.70
C ASN A 176 7.79 11.76 2.36
N TRP A 177 7.37 12.94 1.96
CA TRP A 177 6.58 13.17 0.75
C TRP A 177 7.29 12.73 -0.54
N LEU A 178 8.63 12.87 -0.59
CA LEU A 178 9.40 12.46 -1.77
C LEU A 178 9.35 10.95 -1.96
N LYS A 179 9.42 10.18 -0.87
CA LYS A 179 9.29 8.72 -0.90
C LYS A 179 7.92 8.29 -1.43
N ILE A 180 6.83 8.89 -0.92
CA ILE A 180 5.46 8.62 -1.42
C ILE A 180 5.37 8.87 -2.93
N VAL A 181 5.91 10.00 -3.38
CA VAL A 181 5.90 10.36 -4.81
C VAL A 181 6.63 9.32 -5.65
N ASP A 182 7.82 8.89 -5.22
CA ASP A 182 8.63 7.95 -5.99
C ASP A 182 8.06 6.52 -5.93
N ILE A 183 7.52 6.06 -4.79
CA ILE A 183 6.77 4.78 -4.72
C ILE A 183 5.54 4.83 -5.65
N THR A 184 4.80 5.94 -5.65
CA THR A 184 3.62 6.10 -6.52
C THR A 184 4.00 6.06 -8.00
N LYS A 185 5.11 6.70 -8.40
CA LYS A 185 5.62 6.61 -9.78
C LYS A 185 6.05 5.20 -10.16
N ALA A 186 6.75 4.50 -9.26
CA ALA A 186 7.21 3.13 -9.49
C ALA A 186 6.07 2.12 -9.64
N SER A 187 4.85 2.51 -9.30
CA SER A 187 3.68 1.64 -9.34
C SER A 187 2.72 1.94 -10.50
N PHE A 188 2.99 2.97 -11.28
CA PHE A 188 2.20 3.39 -12.45
C PHE A 188 2.83 2.93 -13.76
#